data_2918840578737cdb4bc8129169f1784b
#
_entry.id   2918840578737cdb4bc8129169f1784b
#
_cell.length_a   1.000
_cell.length_b   1.000
_cell.length_c   1.000
_cell.angle_alpha   90.00
_cell.angle_beta   90.00
_cell.angle_gamma   90.00
#
_symmetry.space_group_name_H-M   'P 1'
#
loop_
_entity.id
_entity.type
_entity.pdbx_description
1 polymer ?
#
loop_
_entity_poly.entity_id
_entity_poly.type
_entity_poly.pdbx_seq_one_letter_code
_entity_poly.pdbx_strand_id
1 'polypeptide(L)'
;MSAEFEELSAIDFLLFMDNVDSLDLIRSEYYIIEQNRKICEVFDDEPDNKGCRQLLHRFLCCMKRYPRADFIDSYDAYDRQQKYICISDPKAENYDKFWELAWCREVNTIVKISQTKEEESCQYWSSREESEIECGGFRIKTLMVIKRPRFIATLLLLSDQKNREREIWHYHYTASPTDNNPDDPFIFLSFVCSLNDTFTISKKKQLAEWKPGAVLVHCNDGSSFSAVYCILDICVTQFKYTGALSVANAFRKITQRKHNCLNYDADDYSFCYQAIHMYVLGELGLSQKYLDERELTR
;
A
#
# COMPACT_ATOMS: atom_id res chain seq x y z
N MET A 1 -0.57 -30.06 -5.78
CA MET A 1 0.50 -29.70 -4.86
C MET A 1 0.66 -28.20 -4.92
N SER A 2 0.28 -27.48 -3.85
CA SER A 2 0.52 -26.05 -3.76
C SER A 2 2.01 -25.84 -3.68
N ALA A 3 2.63 -25.24 -4.68
CA ALA A 3 3.99 -24.75 -4.53
C ALA A 3 3.96 -23.72 -3.40
N GLU A 4 4.47 -24.09 -2.24
CA GLU A 4 4.75 -23.14 -1.18
C GLU A 4 5.92 -22.30 -1.68
N PHE A 5 5.65 -21.02 -1.96
CA PHE A 5 6.69 -20.08 -2.30
C PHE A 5 7.46 -19.76 -1.02
N GLU A 6 8.69 -20.23 -0.96
CA GLU A 6 9.51 -20.15 0.25
C GLU A 6 9.86 -18.70 0.60
N GLU A 7 9.94 -18.43 1.88
CA GLU A 7 10.55 -17.20 2.37
C GLU A 7 12.06 -17.32 2.21
N LEU A 8 12.65 -16.37 1.48
CA LEU A 8 14.08 -16.35 1.22
C LEU A 8 14.81 -15.51 2.26
N SER A 9 15.93 -15.98 2.76
CA SER A 9 16.87 -15.14 3.50
C SER A 9 17.41 -14.04 2.58
N ALA A 10 18.00 -12.99 3.16
CA ALA A 10 18.61 -11.91 2.38
C ALA A 10 19.62 -12.43 1.35
N ILE A 11 20.47 -13.38 1.75
CA ILE A 11 21.51 -13.96 0.89
C ILE A 11 20.89 -14.80 -0.24
N ASP A 12 19.93 -15.68 0.09
CA ASP A 12 19.28 -16.52 -0.92
C ASP A 12 18.49 -15.66 -1.92
N PHE A 13 17.86 -14.58 -1.46
CA PHE A 13 17.18 -13.64 -2.34
C PHE A 13 18.14 -12.92 -3.30
N LEU A 14 19.32 -12.48 -2.82
CA LEU A 14 20.33 -11.88 -3.69
C LEU A 14 20.87 -12.88 -4.70
N LEU A 15 21.17 -14.11 -4.28
CA LEU A 15 21.62 -15.18 -5.19
C LEU A 15 20.57 -15.49 -6.26
N PHE A 16 19.28 -15.46 -5.90
CA PHE A 16 18.20 -15.60 -6.87
C PHE A 16 18.20 -14.45 -7.88
N MET A 17 18.31 -13.20 -7.41
CA MET A 17 18.29 -12.01 -8.27
C MET A 17 19.52 -11.89 -9.19
N ASP A 18 20.66 -12.41 -8.76
CA ASP A 18 21.91 -12.43 -9.56
C ASP A 18 21.91 -13.53 -10.64
N ASN A 19 20.92 -14.43 -10.62
CA ASN A 19 20.79 -15.45 -11.65
C ASN A 19 20.39 -14.81 -13.00
N VAL A 20 21.04 -15.22 -14.08
CA VAL A 20 20.78 -14.73 -15.46
C VAL A 20 19.31 -14.92 -15.86
N ASP A 21 18.68 -16.02 -15.39
CA ASP A 21 17.30 -16.37 -15.72
C ASP A 21 16.27 -15.78 -14.74
N SER A 22 16.69 -14.94 -13.80
CA SER A 22 15.81 -14.45 -12.73
C SER A 22 14.55 -13.75 -13.24
N LEU A 23 14.65 -12.94 -14.28
CA LEU A 23 13.50 -12.24 -14.86
C LEU A 23 12.48 -13.20 -15.48
N ASP A 24 12.93 -14.25 -16.16
CA ASP A 24 12.04 -15.26 -16.74
C ASP A 24 11.41 -16.13 -15.66
N LEU A 25 12.14 -16.41 -14.58
CA LEU A 25 11.62 -17.12 -13.42
C LEU A 25 10.55 -16.27 -12.69
N ILE A 26 10.78 -14.97 -12.48
CA ILE A 26 9.83 -14.05 -11.88
C ILE A 26 8.55 -13.96 -12.71
N ARG A 27 8.66 -13.84 -14.04
CA ARG A 27 7.49 -13.83 -14.92
C ARG A 27 6.74 -15.15 -14.88
N SER A 28 7.45 -16.27 -14.90
CA SER A 28 6.84 -17.60 -14.79
C SER A 28 6.09 -17.78 -13.47
N GLU A 29 6.68 -17.32 -12.36
CA GLU A 29 6.06 -17.34 -11.03
C GLU A 29 4.76 -16.49 -11.01
N TYR A 30 4.78 -15.30 -11.59
CA TYR A 30 3.58 -14.48 -11.75
C TYR A 30 2.44 -15.24 -12.44
N TYR A 31 2.73 -15.87 -13.59
CA TYR A 31 1.70 -16.61 -14.33
C TYR A 31 1.19 -17.83 -13.56
N ILE A 32 2.03 -18.50 -12.78
CA ILE A 32 1.60 -19.63 -11.93
C ILE A 32 0.63 -19.12 -10.84
N ILE A 33 0.94 -18.02 -10.18
CA ILE A 33 0.08 -17.43 -9.15
C ILE A 33 -1.26 -17.02 -9.76
N GLU A 34 -1.26 -16.34 -10.91
CA GLU A 34 -2.48 -15.91 -11.60
C GLU A 34 -3.34 -17.10 -12.09
N GLN A 35 -2.72 -18.17 -12.59
CA GLN A 35 -3.47 -19.39 -12.96
C GLN A 35 -4.13 -20.03 -11.73
N ASN A 36 -3.40 -20.13 -10.62
CA ASN A 36 -3.93 -20.69 -9.38
C ASN A 36 -5.08 -19.82 -8.83
N ARG A 37 -4.98 -18.49 -8.92
CA ARG A 37 -6.06 -17.58 -8.54
C ARG A 37 -7.33 -17.85 -9.35
N LYS A 38 -7.23 -17.92 -10.67
CA LYS A 38 -8.38 -18.20 -11.56
C LYS A 38 -9.03 -19.54 -11.27
N ILE A 39 -8.25 -20.55 -10.90
CA ILE A 39 -8.79 -21.86 -10.50
C ILE A 39 -9.57 -21.74 -9.19
N CYS A 40 -9.07 -21.04 -8.19
CA CYS A 40 -9.77 -20.84 -6.91
C CYS A 40 -11.08 -20.06 -7.09
N GLU A 41 -11.12 -19.04 -7.96
CA GLU A 41 -12.35 -18.27 -8.23
C GLU A 41 -13.49 -19.12 -8.78
N VAL A 42 -13.19 -20.22 -9.50
CA VAL A 42 -14.21 -21.14 -10.05
C VAL A 42 -14.83 -21.99 -8.93
N PHE A 43 -14.14 -22.18 -7.81
CA PHE A 43 -14.62 -23.03 -6.69
C PHE A 43 -15.21 -22.25 -5.52
N ASP A 44 -15.01 -20.92 -5.46
CA ASP A 44 -15.46 -20.08 -4.33
C ASP A 44 -16.87 -19.47 -4.48
N ASP A 45 -17.68 -19.93 -5.44
CA ASP A 45 -19.07 -19.47 -5.60
C ASP A 45 -20.07 -20.05 -4.54
N GLU A 46 -19.60 -20.58 -3.42
CA GLU A 46 -20.46 -20.97 -2.29
C GLU A 46 -20.47 -19.92 -1.16
N PRO A 47 -21.67 -19.48 -0.73
CA PRO A 47 -21.82 -18.51 0.34
C PRO A 47 -21.71 -19.19 1.70
N ASP A 48 -20.55 -19.16 2.34
CA ASP A 48 -20.44 -19.61 3.73
C ASP A 48 -19.98 -18.47 4.66
N ASN A 49 -20.78 -18.11 5.65
CA ASN A 49 -20.51 -18.28 7.04
C ASN A 49 -21.51 -17.60 7.99
N LYS A 50 -22.22 -18.41 8.76
CA LYS A 50 -23.25 -17.98 9.74
C LYS A 50 -22.71 -17.60 11.12
N GLY A 51 -21.43 -17.29 11.28
CA GLY A 51 -20.77 -17.20 12.59
C GLY A 51 -20.48 -15.82 13.17
N CYS A 52 -20.58 -14.72 12.44
CA CYS A 52 -20.03 -13.44 12.91
C CYS A 52 -21.00 -12.24 12.75
N ARG A 53 -22.29 -12.41 13.10
CA ARG A 53 -23.35 -11.45 12.74
C ARG A 53 -23.35 -10.10 13.48
N GLN A 54 -22.81 -9.97 14.68
CA GLN A 54 -22.93 -8.70 15.43
C GLN A 54 -21.77 -7.72 15.25
N LEU A 55 -20.54 -8.20 15.06
CA LEU A 55 -19.42 -7.37 14.59
C LEU A 55 -19.58 -7.02 13.09
N LEU A 56 -20.13 -7.96 12.31
CA LEU A 56 -20.41 -7.81 10.90
C LEU A 56 -21.35 -6.64 10.58
N HIS A 57 -22.33 -6.32 11.42
CA HIS A 57 -23.32 -5.28 11.11
C HIS A 57 -22.72 -3.88 11.06
N ARG A 58 -21.75 -3.58 11.92
CA ARG A 58 -20.99 -2.32 11.90
C ARG A 58 -20.01 -2.30 10.74
N PHE A 59 -19.40 -3.44 10.44
CA PHE A 59 -18.51 -3.66 9.29
C PHE A 59 -19.27 -3.57 7.94
N LEU A 60 -20.40 -4.21 7.82
CA LEU A 60 -21.21 -4.23 6.59
C LEU A 60 -21.84 -2.87 6.24
N CYS A 61 -22.07 -2.00 7.22
CA CYS A 61 -22.65 -0.69 6.96
C CYS A 61 -21.68 0.19 6.13
N CYS A 62 -20.40 0.22 6.47
CA CYS A 62 -19.39 0.99 5.72
C CYS A 62 -19.02 0.34 4.38
N MET A 63 -18.95 -1.00 4.31
CA MET A 63 -18.68 -1.73 3.05
C MET A 63 -19.79 -1.57 2.02
N LYS A 64 -21.06 -1.52 2.45
CA LYS A 64 -22.19 -1.29 1.53
C LYS A 64 -22.20 0.10 0.94
N ARG A 65 -21.53 1.06 1.58
CA ARG A 65 -21.48 2.47 1.16
C ARG A 65 -20.30 2.79 0.25
N TYR A 66 -19.20 2.04 0.33
CA TYR A 66 -18.07 2.16 -0.59
C TYR A 66 -17.84 0.82 -1.33
N PRO A 67 -18.55 0.59 -2.45
CA PRO A 67 -18.69 -0.73 -3.08
C PRO A 67 -17.42 -1.27 -3.77
N ARG A 68 -16.34 -0.49 -3.81
CA ARG A 68 -15.08 -0.85 -4.47
C ARG A 68 -13.89 -0.64 -3.56
N ALA A 69 -13.93 -1.16 -2.35
CA ALA A 69 -12.79 -1.15 -1.44
C ALA A 69 -12.24 -2.57 -1.29
N ASP A 70 -10.94 -2.74 -1.47
CA ASP A 70 -10.22 -3.98 -1.24
C ASP A 70 -9.47 -3.91 0.08
N PHE A 71 -9.55 -4.97 0.88
CA PHE A 71 -8.95 -5.04 2.21
C PHE A 71 -7.83 -6.07 2.20
N ILE A 72 -6.62 -5.64 2.55
CA ILE A 72 -5.41 -6.46 2.48
C ILE A 72 -4.79 -6.55 3.87
N ASP A 73 -4.38 -7.76 4.24
CA ASP A 73 -3.75 -8.04 5.52
C ASP A 73 -2.26 -7.65 5.49
N SER A 74 -1.71 -7.32 6.66
CA SER A 74 -0.28 -7.12 6.84
C SER A 74 0.50 -8.42 6.63
N TYR A 75 1.84 -8.32 6.69
CA TYR A 75 2.75 -9.45 6.74
C TYR A 75 2.34 -10.44 7.83
N ASP A 76 2.09 -9.97 9.04
CA ASP A 76 1.63 -10.78 10.16
C ASP A 76 0.12 -10.59 10.39
N ALA A 77 -0.66 -11.64 10.08
CA ALA A 77 -2.10 -11.66 10.31
C ALA A 77 -2.47 -11.59 11.80
N TYR A 78 -1.53 -11.93 12.71
CA TYR A 78 -1.75 -11.81 14.15
C TYR A 78 -1.64 -10.37 14.62
N ASP A 79 -0.81 -9.54 13.96
CA ASP A 79 -0.64 -8.14 14.35
C ASP A 79 -1.70 -7.24 13.72
N ARG A 80 -2.11 -7.47 12.45
CA ARG A 80 -3.12 -6.65 11.78
C ARG A 80 -3.83 -7.33 10.61
N GLN A 81 -5.01 -7.80 10.87
CA GLN A 81 -5.97 -8.07 9.81
C GLN A 81 -6.44 -6.75 9.18
N GLN A 82 -6.48 -6.71 7.84
CA GLN A 82 -6.97 -5.58 7.06
C GLN A 82 -6.20 -4.27 7.32
N LYS A 83 -4.87 -4.34 7.33
CA LYS A 83 -4.00 -3.17 7.48
C LYS A 83 -4.23 -2.15 6.35
N TYR A 84 -4.42 -2.61 5.12
CA TYR A 84 -4.58 -1.74 3.96
C TYR A 84 -6.01 -1.75 3.46
N ILE A 85 -6.48 -0.58 3.04
CA ILE A 85 -7.74 -0.36 2.36
C ILE A 85 -7.41 0.29 1.02
N CYS A 86 -7.52 -0.48 -0.07
CA CYS A 86 -7.26 0.04 -1.41
C CYS A 86 -8.57 0.44 -2.08
N ILE A 87 -8.60 1.63 -2.65
CA ILE A 87 -9.76 2.18 -3.36
C ILE A 87 -9.31 2.92 -4.62
N SER A 88 -10.23 3.13 -5.55
CA SER A 88 -10.02 4.10 -6.64
C SER A 88 -10.04 5.52 -6.09
N ASP A 89 -9.45 6.46 -6.81
CA ASP A 89 -9.49 7.89 -6.45
C ASP A 89 -10.94 8.32 -6.15
N PRO A 90 -11.18 8.97 -5.01
CA PRO A 90 -12.49 9.44 -4.67
C PRO A 90 -12.90 10.58 -5.63
N LYS A 91 -14.13 10.51 -6.13
CA LYS A 91 -14.73 11.56 -6.93
C LYS A 91 -15.54 12.51 -6.03
N ALA A 92 -15.80 13.73 -6.49
CA ALA A 92 -16.52 14.74 -5.71
C ALA A 92 -17.86 14.22 -5.15
N GLU A 93 -18.55 13.40 -5.88
CA GLU A 93 -19.81 12.77 -5.52
C GLU A 93 -19.71 11.71 -4.39
N ASN A 94 -18.49 11.31 -4.04
CA ASN A 94 -18.19 10.25 -3.07
C ASN A 94 -17.28 10.70 -1.91
N TYR A 95 -16.96 11.98 -1.79
CA TYR A 95 -16.08 12.47 -0.72
C TYR A 95 -16.66 12.24 0.68
N ASP A 96 -17.97 12.34 0.83
CA ASP A 96 -18.69 12.02 2.07
C ASP A 96 -18.45 10.57 2.49
N LYS A 97 -18.57 9.63 1.55
CA LYS A 97 -18.35 8.20 1.77
C LYS A 97 -16.89 7.88 2.04
N PHE A 98 -15.98 8.60 1.38
CA PHE A 98 -14.54 8.46 1.60
C PHE A 98 -14.17 8.78 3.06
N TRP A 99 -14.63 9.93 3.57
CA TRP A 99 -14.37 10.32 4.94
C TRP A 99 -15.11 9.45 5.95
N GLU A 100 -16.33 8.99 5.63
CA GLU A 100 -17.04 8.00 6.45
C GLU A 100 -16.24 6.69 6.54
N LEU A 101 -15.70 6.18 5.42
CA LEU A 101 -14.83 5.01 5.41
C LEU A 101 -13.58 5.23 6.27
N ALA A 102 -12.89 6.35 6.07
CA ALA A 102 -11.70 6.71 6.84
C ALA A 102 -11.99 6.77 8.35
N TRP A 103 -13.13 7.35 8.73
CA TRP A 103 -13.56 7.44 10.13
C TRP A 103 -13.89 6.07 10.73
N CYS A 104 -14.73 5.29 10.06
CA CYS A 104 -15.20 3.99 10.55
C CYS A 104 -14.11 2.94 10.64
N ARG A 105 -13.07 3.04 9.80
CA ARG A 105 -11.94 2.11 9.76
C ARG A 105 -10.74 2.59 10.56
N GLU A 106 -10.91 3.65 11.32
CA GLU A 106 -9.84 4.22 12.13
C GLU A 106 -8.57 4.50 11.33
N VAL A 107 -8.75 4.98 10.09
CA VAL A 107 -7.63 5.34 9.22
C VAL A 107 -6.81 6.44 9.89
N ASN A 108 -5.52 6.23 10.00
CA ASN A 108 -4.56 7.22 10.47
C ASN A 108 -3.56 7.64 9.40
N THR A 109 -3.61 6.97 8.25
CA THR A 109 -2.74 7.28 7.11
C THR A 109 -3.49 7.11 5.82
N ILE A 110 -3.37 8.10 4.95
CA ILE A 110 -3.85 8.07 3.58
C ILE A 110 -2.63 8.18 2.67
N VAL A 111 -2.54 7.30 1.68
CA VAL A 111 -1.50 7.31 0.65
C VAL A 111 -2.17 7.52 -0.70
N LYS A 112 -1.96 8.70 -1.28
CA LYS A 112 -2.38 9.03 -2.64
C LYS A 112 -1.19 8.84 -3.57
N ILE A 113 -1.36 8.00 -4.60
CA ILE A 113 -0.36 7.80 -5.64
C ILE A 113 -0.95 8.32 -6.95
N SER A 114 -0.48 9.48 -7.39
CA SER A 114 -1.00 10.14 -8.59
C SER A 114 0.10 10.33 -9.61
N GLN A 115 -0.21 9.97 -10.86
CA GLN A 115 0.68 10.19 -12.00
C GLN A 115 0.44 11.53 -12.69
N THR A 116 -0.67 12.20 -12.39
CA THR A 116 -1.05 13.44 -13.07
C THR A 116 -0.79 14.65 -12.17
N LYS A 117 -0.30 15.73 -12.82
CA LYS A 117 -0.16 17.06 -12.21
C LYS A 117 -1.50 17.80 -12.10
N GLU A 118 -2.61 17.10 -12.00
CA GLU A 118 -3.91 17.74 -11.89
C GLU A 118 -4.05 18.46 -10.54
N GLU A 119 -3.57 19.69 -10.55
CA GLU A 119 -3.58 20.58 -9.37
C GLU A 119 -4.98 21.13 -9.03
N GLU A 120 -6.02 20.92 -9.84
CA GLU A 120 -7.22 21.75 -9.72
C GLU A 120 -8.57 21.03 -9.69
N SER A 121 -8.70 19.77 -9.96
CA SER A 121 -10.01 19.11 -9.92
C SER A 121 -10.25 18.34 -8.62
N CYS A 122 -11.12 18.94 -7.80
CA CYS A 122 -11.79 18.23 -6.71
C CYS A 122 -10.87 17.64 -5.64
N GLN A 123 -10.39 18.47 -4.75
CA GLN A 123 -9.64 18.02 -3.58
C GLN A 123 -10.58 17.69 -2.42
N TYR A 124 -10.55 16.45 -1.95
CA TYR A 124 -11.25 16.03 -0.73
C TYR A 124 -10.55 16.54 0.55
N TRP A 125 -9.41 17.24 0.42
CA TRP A 125 -8.71 17.97 1.48
C TRP A 125 -8.18 19.29 0.93
N SER A 126 -7.73 20.19 1.80
CA SER A 126 -7.04 21.42 1.36
C SER A 126 -5.53 21.28 1.48
N SER A 127 -4.77 21.78 0.50
CA SER A 127 -3.32 21.85 0.54
C SER A 127 -2.78 23.10 1.27
N ARG A 128 -3.65 23.96 1.81
CA ARG A 128 -3.27 25.16 2.55
C ARG A 128 -3.34 24.91 4.05
N GLU A 129 -2.27 25.22 4.77
CA GLU A 129 -2.26 25.18 6.23
C GLU A 129 -3.35 26.08 6.81
N GLU A 130 -3.87 25.70 7.95
CA GLU A 130 -4.96 26.36 8.69
C GLU A 130 -6.28 26.47 7.92
N SER A 131 -6.41 25.88 6.74
CA SER A 131 -7.69 25.83 6.01
C SER A 131 -8.52 24.64 6.48
N GLU A 132 -9.84 24.80 6.37
CA GLU A 132 -10.82 23.78 6.73
C GLU A 132 -11.81 23.60 5.58
N ILE A 133 -12.21 22.36 5.35
CA ILE A 133 -13.31 22.01 4.44
C ILE A 133 -14.33 21.16 5.17
N GLU A 134 -15.57 21.24 4.76
CA GLU A 134 -16.66 20.39 5.27
C GLU A 134 -17.12 19.41 4.20
N CYS A 135 -17.27 18.15 4.59
CA CYS A 135 -17.70 17.10 3.69
C CYS A 135 -18.45 15.98 4.44
N GLY A 136 -19.70 15.71 4.06
CA GLY A 136 -20.50 14.59 4.57
C GLY A 136 -20.68 14.57 6.09
N GLY A 137 -20.65 15.76 6.73
CA GLY A 137 -20.74 15.88 8.18
C GLY A 137 -19.41 15.72 8.92
N PHE A 138 -18.30 15.69 8.19
CA PHE A 138 -16.94 15.78 8.73
C PHE A 138 -16.34 17.14 8.41
N ARG A 139 -15.51 17.64 9.34
CA ARG A 139 -14.63 18.78 9.14
C ARG A 139 -13.21 18.29 9.00
N ILE A 140 -12.53 18.76 7.98
CA ILE A 140 -11.16 18.34 7.64
C ILE A 140 -10.29 19.61 7.67
N LYS A 141 -9.53 19.78 8.75
CA LYS A 141 -8.61 20.90 8.90
C LYS A 141 -7.19 20.46 8.54
N THR A 142 -6.51 21.25 7.71
CA THR A 142 -5.09 21.06 7.40
C THR A 142 -4.25 21.75 8.47
N LEU A 143 -3.51 20.95 9.26
CA LEU A 143 -2.68 21.46 10.35
C LEU A 143 -1.27 21.81 9.87
N MET A 144 -0.68 21.00 8.98
CA MET A 144 0.70 21.16 8.54
C MET A 144 0.91 20.57 7.15
N VAL A 145 1.77 21.19 6.36
CA VAL A 145 2.16 20.70 5.01
C VAL A 145 3.68 20.65 4.90
N ILE A 146 4.21 19.47 4.64
CA ILE A 146 5.64 19.21 4.45
C ILE A 146 5.89 18.80 3.00
N LYS A 147 6.58 19.65 2.25
CA LYS A 147 6.96 19.34 0.87
C LYS A 147 8.31 18.63 0.83
N ARG A 148 8.36 17.52 0.12
CA ARG A 148 9.55 16.73 -0.20
C ARG A 148 9.70 16.64 -1.72
N PRO A 149 10.88 16.31 -2.25
CA PRO A 149 11.09 16.27 -3.71
C PRO A 149 10.14 15.34 -4.46
N ARG A 150 9.66 14.29 -3.82
CA ARG A 150 8.87 13.21 -4.45
C ARG A 150 7.48 13.02 -3.86
N PHE A 151 7.18 13.68 -2.76
CA PHE A 151 5.86 13.60 -2.12
C PHE A 151 5.57 14.83 -1.27
N ILE A 152 4.29 15.02 -1.00
CA ILE A 152 3.82 16.02 -0.04
C ILE A 152 3.18 15.26 1.13
N ALA A 153 3.62 15.54 2.35
CA ALA A 153 3.00 15.02 3.56
C ALA A 153 2.16 16.14 4.20
N THR A 154 0.89 15.86 4.45
CA THR A 154 -0.07 16.79 5.06
C THR A 154 -0.64 16.17 6.32
N LEU A 155 -0.56 16.87 7.43
CA LEU A 155 -1.24 16.48 8.66
C LEU A 155 -2.65 17.07 8.66
N LEU A 156 -3.65 16.21 8.69
CA LEU A 156 -5.06 16.56 8.71
C LEU A 156 -5.67 16.26 10.07
N LEU A 157 -6.56 17.14 10.54
CA LEU A 157 -7.44 16.90 11.67
C LEU A 157 -8.84 16.62 11.13
N LEU A 158 -9.30 15.38 11.31
CA LEU A 158 -10.63 14.94 10.95
C LEU A 158 -11.53 14.99 12.16
N SER A 159 -12.60 15.82 12.12
CA SER A 159 -13.58 15.98 13.21
C SER A 159 -14.96 15.54 12.75
N ASP A 160 -15.67 14.77 13.57
CA ASP A 160 -17.06 14.38 13.32
C ASP A 160 -18.07 15.41 13.89
N GLN A 161 -19.36 15.19 13.64
CA GLN A 161 -20.45 16.05 14.12
C GLN A 161 -20.55 16.15 15.65
N LYS A 162 -19.91 15.22 16.39
CA LYS A 162 -19.85 15.21 17.86
C LYS A 162 -18.56 15.86 18.40
N ASN A 163 -17.79 16.53 17.54
CA ASN A 163 -16.48 17.10 17.84
C ASN A 163 -15.47 16.06 18.37
N ARG A 164 -15.58 14.80 17.97
CA ARG A 164 -14.51 13.83 18.18
C ARG A 164 -13.49 14.02 17.08
N GLU A 165 -12.23 13.98 17.42
CA GLU A 165 -11.14 14.34 16.53
C GLU A 165 -10.16 13.20 16.34
N ARG A 166 -9.52 13.16 15.18
CA ARG A 166 -8.46 12.22 14.83
C ARG A 166 -7.48 12.88 13.88
N GLU A 167 -6.21 12.73 14.16
CA GLU A 167 -5.14 13.12 13.25
C GLU A 167 -4.94 12.05 12.18
N ILE A 168 -4.77 12.48 10.93
CA ILE A 168 -4.52 11.63 9.78
C ILE A 168 -3.35 12.20 9.00
N TRP A 169 -2.31 11.40 8.78
CA TRP A 169 -1.27 11.73 7.83
C TRP A 169 -1.70 11.39 6.41
N HIS A 170 -1.68 12.39 5.55
CA HIS A 170 -1.95 12.26 4.12
C HIS A 170 -0.65 12.41 3.34
N TYR A 171 -0.22 11.37 2.65
CA TYR A 171 0.97 11.36 1.81
C TYR A 171 0.56 11.33 0.35
N HIS A 172 0.90 12.37 -0.37
CA HIS A 172 0.68 12.46 -1.81
C HIS A 172 1.99 12.26 -2.54
N TYR A 173 2.18 11.10 -3.16
CA TYR A 173 3.30 10.83 -4.04
C TYR A 173 3.13 11.58 -5.35
N THR A 174 4.06 12.48 -5.66
CA THR A 174 3.99 13.42 -6.77
C THR A 174 5.06 13.19 -7.83
N ALA A 175 5.94 12.21 -7.64
CA ALA A 175 6.93 11.87 -8.64
C ALA A 175 6.19 11.35 -9.88
N SER A 176 6.33 12.07 -10.99
CA SER A 176 5.77 11.66 -12.27
C SER A 176 6.70 10.67 -12.91
N PRO A 177 6.21 9.49 -13.32
CA PRO A 177 6.94 8.69 -14.27
C PRO A 177 7.07 9.51 -15.55
N THR A 178 8.28 9.64 -16.06
CA THR A 178 8.49 10.20 -17.39
C THR A 178 8.05 9.14 -18.40
N ASP A 179 7.06 9.49 -19.22
CA ASP A 179 6.68 8.76 -20.43
C ASP A 179 6.36 7.26 -20.26
N ASN A 180 5.23 6.92 -19.62
CA ASN A 180 4.67 5.55 -19.52
C ASN A 180 5.58 4.50 -18.86
N ASN A 181 6.66 4.91 -18.22
CA ASN A 181 7.50 4.00 -17.45
C ASN A 181 7.28 4.26 -15.95
N PRO A 182 7.05 3.23 -15.13
CA PRO A 182 7.02 3.43 -13.69
C PRO A 182 8.30 4.12 -13.23
N ASP A 183 8.20 4.93 -12.19
CA ASP A 183 9.38 5.52 -11.55
C ASP A 183 10.44 4.45 -11.29
N ASP A 184 11.70 4.88 -11.20
CA ASP A 184 12.78 4.01 -10.76
C ASP A 184 12.34 3.27 -9.48
N PRO A 185 12.41 1.92 -9.46
CA PRO A 185 11.99 1.10 -8.32
C PRO A 185 12.58 1.55 -6.99
N PHE A 186 13.81 2.06 -6.99
CA PHE A 186 14.47 2.60 -5.81
C PHE A 186 13.80 3.88 -5.28
N ILE A 187 13.33 4.74 -6.19
CA ILE A 187 12.68 6.01 -5.82
C ILE A 187 11.33 5.74 -5.15
N PHE A 188 10.53 4.86 -5.73
CA PHE A 188 9.24 4.50 -5.15
C PHE A 188 9.40 3.74 -3.82
N LEU A 189 10.37 2.82 -3.77
CA LEU A 189 10.73 2.12 -2.54
C LEU A 189 11.16 3.10 -1.43
N SER A 190 11.98 4.11 -1.76
CA SER A 190 12.42 5.12 -0.78
C SER A 190 11.24 5.88 -0.19
N PHE A 191 10.21 6.15 -1.00
CA PHE A 191 8.95 6.71 -0.51
C PHE A 191 8.28 5.76 0.48
N VAL A 192 8.09 4.48 0.13
CA VAL A 192 7.49 3.46 1.01
C VAL A 192 8.25 3.35 2.34
N CYS A 193 9.58 3.29 2.29
CA CYS A 193 10.43 3.22 3.48
C CYS A 193 10.29 4.48 4.36
N SER A 194 10.21 5.67 3.75
CA SER A 194 10.03 6.93 4.49
C SER A 194 8.74 6.95 5.30
N LEU A 195 7.68 6.35 4.80
CA LEU A 195 6.41 6.22 5.53
C LEU A 195 6.56 5.25 6.71
N ASN A 196 7.17 4.10 6.47
CA ASN A 196 7.43 3.10 7.52
C ASN A 196 8.25 3.67 8.68
N ASP A 197 9.26 4.48 8.41
CA ASP A 197 10.09 5.09 9.44
C ASP A 197 9.32 6.13 10.26
N THR A 198 8.47 6.92 9.60
CA THR A 198 7.57 7.87 10.27
C THR A 198 6.63 7.15 11.24
N PHE A 199 6.06 6.01 10.84
CA PHE A 199 5.23 5.18 11.72
C PHE A 199 6.01 4.66 12.92
N THR A 200 7.25 4.22 12.71
CA THR A 200 8.11 3.69 13.79
C THR A 200 8.46 4.77 14.81
N ILE A 201 8.74 6.00 14.36
CA ILE A 201 9.04 7.14 15.22
C ILE A 201 7.79 7.56 16.02
N SER A 202 6.62 7.60 15.39
CA SER A 202 5.35 7.91 16.05
C SER A 202 4.98 6.88 17.11
N LYS A 203 5.21 5.59 16.85
CA LYS A 203 5.05 4.51 17.84
C LYS A 203 5.93 4.72 19.07
N LYS A 204 7.17 5.16 18.91
CA LYS A 204 8.12 5.37 20.02
C LYS A 204 7.78 6.59 20.88
N LYS A 205 7.10 7.60 20.33
CA LYS A 205 6.76 8.84 21.02
C LYS A 205 5.44 8.80 21.77
N GLN A 206 4.49 7.96 21.36
CA GLN A 206 3.17 7.82 21.98
C GLN A 206 3.11 6.54 22.81
N LEU A 207 3.53 6.66 24.06
CA LEU A 207 3.47 5.58 25.06
C LEU A 207 2.02 5.11 25.28
N ALA A 208 1.83 3.80 25.20
CA ALA A 208 0.76 2.97 25.79
C ALA A 208 -0.66 2.95 25.15
N GLU A 209 -1.16 3.97 24.44
CA GLU A 209 -2.55 3.97 23.94
C GLU A 209 -2.70 4.01 22.40
N TRP A 210 -1.62 4.16 21.67
CA TRP A 210 -1.71 4.29 20.22
C TRP A 210 -1.95 2.92 19.55
N LYS A 211 -3.17 2.72 19.06
CA LYS A 211 -3.49 1.63 18.16
C LYS A 211 -3.20 2.06 16.73
N PRO A 212 -2.37 1.33 15.99
CA PRO A 212 -2.15 1.62 14.61
C PRO A 212 -3.45 1.46 13.81
N GLY A 213 -3.92 2.52 13.19
CA GLY A 213 -5.08 2.52 12.31
C GLY A 213 -4.79 1.88 10.95
N ALA A 214 -5.83 1.73 10.13
CA ALA A 214 -5.67 1.27 8.76
C ALA A 214 -4.95 2.31 7.89
N VAL A 215 -4.25 1.84 6.86
CA VAL A 215 -3.66 2.65 5.80
C VAL A 215 -4.61 2.63 4.61
N LEU A 216 -5.14 3.78 4.23
CA LEU A 216 -5.98 3.91 3.05
C LEU A 216 -5.11 4.31 1.86
N VAL A 217 -5.07 3.47 0.83
CA VAL A 217 -4.25 3.66 -0.37
C VAL A 217 -5.16 3.87 -1.57
N HIS A 218 -4.89 4.89 -2.36
CA HIS A 218 -5.64 5.11 -3.59
C HIS A 218 -4.77 5.71 -4.69
N CYS A 219 -5.17 5.46 -5.93
CA CYS A 219 -4.55 6.02 -7.13
C CYS A 219 -5.61 6.30 -8.20
N ASN A 220 -5.27 7.06 -9.23
CA ASN A 220 -6.21 7.61 -10.22
C ASN A 220 -7.11 6.55 -10.88
N ASP A 221 -6.63 5.36 -11.07
CA ASP A 221 -7.33 4.27 -11.75
C ASP A 221 -7.65 3.08 -10.84
N GLY A 222 -7.33 3.20 -9.55
CA GLY A 222 -7.47 2.08 -8.58
C GLY A 222 -6.52 0.93 -8.87
N SER A 223 -5.44 1.16 -9.63
CA SER A 223 -4.65 0.13 -10.31
C SER A 223 -3.35 -0.24 -9.61
N SER A 224 -2.38 -0.60 -10.40
CA SER A 224 -1.12 -1.27 -10.06
C SER A 224 -0.35 -0.62 -8.92
N PHE A 225 -0.23 0.72 -8.87
CA PHE A 225 0.59 1.37 -7.85
C PHE A 225 0.07 1.20 -6.42
N SER A 226 -1.25 1.07 -6.22
CA SER A 226 -1.79 0.72 -4.90
C SER A 226 -1.40 -0.71 -4.50
N ALA A 227 -1.42 -1.65 -5.45
CA ALA A 227 -0.96 -3.02 -5.23
C ALA A 227 0.55 -3.08 -4.97
N VAL A 228 1.35 -2.41 -5.81
CA VAL A 228 2.81 -2.31 -5.66
C VAL A 228 3.18 -1.73 -4.29
N TYR A 229 2.52 -0.63 -3.86
CA TYR A 229 2.73 -0.07 -2.53
C TYR A 229 2.53 -1.11 -1.42
N CYS A 230 1.42 -1.84 -1.47
CA CYS A 230 1.11 -2.84 -0.45
C CYS A 230 2.12 -3.99 -0.45
N ILE A 231 2.53 -4.49 -1.63
CA ILE A 231 3.55 -5.55 -1.75
C ILE A 231 4.86 -5.10 -1.11
N LEU A 232 5.35 -3.91 -1.49
CA LEU A 232 6.61 -3.39 -0.99
C LEU A 232 6.57 -3.18 0.52
N ASP A 233 5.50 -2.59 1.04
CA ASP A 233 5.35 -2.36 2.49
C ASP A 233 5.27 -3.68 3.29
N ILE A 234 4.59 -4.70 2.74
CA ILE A 234 4.54 -6.04 3.33
C ILE A 234 5.94 -6.66 3.36
N CYS A 235 6.68 -6.64 2.24
CA CYS A 235 8.01 -7.22 2.14
C CYS A 235 9.02 -6.52 3.05
N VAL A 236 9.04 -5.18 3.04
CA VAL A 236 9.93 -4.38 3.91
C VAL A 236 9.62 -4.65 5.38
N THR A 237 8.34 -4.72 5.73
CA THR A 237 7.92 -5.02 7.11
C THR A 237 8.35 -6.43 7.50
N GLN A 238 8.10 -7.43 6.66
CA GLN A 238 8.53 -8.82 6.89
C GLN A 238 10.03 -8.90 7.11
N PHE A 239 10.81 -8.32 6.21
CA PHE A 239 12.27 -8.33 6.31
C PHE A 239 12.79 -7.70 7.61
N LYS A 240 12.25 -6.55 8.01
CA LYS A 240 12.61 -5.87 9.28
C LYS A 240 12.37 -6.75 10.51
N TYR A 241 11.37 -7.62 10.48
CA TYR A 241 11.04 -8.49 11.63
C TYR A 241 11.72 -9.85 11.61
N THR A 242 11.97 -10.42 10.44
CA THR A 242 12.42 -11.82 10.32
C THR A 242 13.78 -11.98 9.66
N GLY A 243 14.29 -10.96 8.97
CA GLY A 243 15.48 -11.07 8.11
C GLY A 243 15.25 -11.89 6.84
N ALA A 244 14.01 -12.31 6.58
CA ALA A 244 13.59 -13.04 5.39
C ALA A 244 12.42 -12.35 4.72
N LEU A 245 12.15 -12.64 3.45
CA LEU A 245 11.02 -12.08 2.71
C LEU A 245 10.52 -13.02 1.61
N SER A 246 9.30 -12.77 1.14
CA SER A 246 8.75 -13.42 -0.05
C SER A 246 7.85 -12.46 -0.81
N VAL A 247 8.31 -11.97 -1.96
CA VAL A 247 7.51 -11.13 -2.86
C VAL A 247 6.30 -11.91 -3.36
N ALA A 248 6.48 -13.21 -3.67
CA ALA A 248 5.39 -14.08 -4.09
C ALA A 248 4.29 -14.22 -3.04
N ASN A 249 4.63 -14.40 -1.77
CA ASN A 249 3.64 -14.48 -0.69
C ASN A 249 2.93 -13.14 -0.46
N ALA A 250 3.66 -12.01 -0.54
CA ALA A 250 3.05 -10.69 -0.47
C ALA A 250 2.06 -10.46 -1.63
N PHE A 251 2.45 -10.84 -2.85
CA PHE A 251 1.59 -10.76 -4.02
C PHE A 251 0.35 -11.66 -3.90
N ARG A 252 0.50 -12.92 -3.44
CA ARG A 252 -0.61 -13.83 -3.19
C ARG A 252 -1.64 -13.27 -2.20
N LYS A 253 -1.21 -12.57 -1.16
CA LYS A 253 -2.13 -11.91 -0.21
C LYS A 253 -3.02 -10.88 -0.92
N ILE A 254 -2.48 -10.21 -1.94
CA ILE A 254 -3.23 -9.26 -2.75
C ILE A 254 -4.17 -9.99 -3.70
N THR A 255 -3.74 -11.11 -4.29
CA THR A 255 -4.48 -11.83 -5.32
C THR A 255 -5.49 -12.86 -4.80
N GLN A 256 -5.44 -13.25 -3.53
CA GLN A 256 -6.29 -14.29 -2.92
C GLN A 256 -7.79 -13.99 -2.95
N ARG A 257 -8.19 -12.75 -3.13
CA ARG A 257 -9.60 -12.35 -3.19
C ARG A 257 -9.87 -11.65 -4.52
N LYS A 258 -11.10 -11.74 -5.00
CA LYS A 258 -11.53 -10.98 -6.16
C LYS A 258 -11.50 -9.49 -5.79
N HIS A 259 -10.59 -8.75 -6.43
CA HIS A 259 -10.43 -7.33 -6.20
C HIS A 259 -11.31 -6.53 -7.15
N ASN A 260 -11.86 -5.42 -6.63
CA ASN A 260 -12.73 -4.54 -7.40
C ASN A 260 -12.01 -3.29 -7.90
N CYS A 261 -10.86 -2.97 -7.32
CA CYS A 261 -10.11 -1.76 -7.61
C CYS A 261 -8.60 -1.96 -7.84
N LEU A 262 -8.07 -3.16 -7.60
CA LEU A 262 -6.67 -3.46 -7.86
C LEU A 262 -6.51 -4.08 -9.26
N ASN A 263 -5.62 -3.49 -10.03
CA ASN A 263 -5.12 -4.03 -11.29
C ASN A 263 -3.60 -4.16 -11.18
N TYR A 264 -3.01 -5.14 -11.83
CA TYR A 264 -1.56 -5.39 -11.83
C TYR A 264 -1.21 -6.33 -12.98
N ASP A 265 0.03 -6.26 -13.44
CA ASP A 265 0.55 -7.12 -14.49
C ASP A 265 1.92 -7.73 -14.13
N ALA A 266 2.54 -8.43 -15.07
CA ALA A 266 3.83 -9.08 -14.87
C ALA A 266 4.96 -8.07 -14.71
N ASP A 267 4.85 -6.89 -15.29
CA ASP A 267 5.86 -5.84 -15.19
C ASP A 267 5.79 -5.17 -13.81
N ASP A 268 4.60 -4.93 -13.26
CA ASP A 268 4.41 -4.49 -11.87
C ASP A 268 5.00 -5.50 -10.87
N TYR A 269 4.81 -6.79 -11.12
CA TYR A 269 5.38 -7.85 -10.31
C TYR A 269 6.89 -7.86 -10.36
N SER A 270 7.48 -7.74 -11.55
CA SER A 270 8.92 -7.64 -11.76
C SER A 270 9.50 -6.38 -11.10
N PHE A 271 8.78 -5.26 -11.17
CA PHE A 271 9.13 -4.02 -10.48
C PHE A 271 9.26 -4.21 -8.97
N CYS A 272 8.35 -4.97 -8.36
CA CYS A 272 8.43 -5.27 -6.91
C CYS A 272 9.72 -6.04 -6.57
N TYR A 273 10.10 -7.02 -7.37
CA TYR A 273 11.36 -7.75 -7.17
C TYR A 273 12.58 -6.84 -7.28
N GLN A 274 12.62 -5.97 -8.29
CA GLN A 274 13.72 -5.00 -8.47
C GLN A 274 13.82 -4.03 -7.29
N ALA A 275 12.68 -3.49 -6.83
CA ALA A 275 12.64 -2.60 -5.69
C ALA A 275 13.16 -3.28 -4.41
N ILE A 276 12.69 -4.49 -4.12
CA ILE A 276 13.12 -5.25 -2.94
C ILE A 276 14.59 -5.67 -3.05
N HIS A 277 15.08 -5.98 -4.25
CA HIS A 277 16.52 -6.24 -4.46
C HIS A 277 17.37 -5.05 -4.00
N MET A 278 17.02 -3.84 -4.42
CA MET A 278 17.72 -2.62 -3.99
C MET A 278 17.61 -2.39 -2.47
N TYR A 279 16.47 -2.73 -1.88
CA TYR A 279 16.28 -2.64 -0.43
C TYR A 279 17.24 -3.57 0.32
N VAL A 280 17.29 -4.84 -0.05
CA VAL A 280 18.14 -5.84 0.60
C VAL A 280 19.63 -5.49 0.44
N LEU A 281 20.05 -5.04 -0.75
CA LEU A 281 21.42 -4.54 -0.96
C LEU A 281 21.74 -3.37 -0.02
N GLY A 282 20.80 -2.45 0.17
CA GLY A 282 20.96 -1.31 1.10
C GLY A 282 21.11 -1.75 2.55
N GLU A 283 20.25 -2.64 3.01
CA GLU A 283 20.26 -3.16 4.39
C GLU A 283 21.56 -3.94 4.71
N LEU A 284 22.13 -4.62 3.71
CA LEU A 284 23.40 -5.34 3.86
C LEU A 284 24.64 -4.46 3.62
N GLY A 285 24.46 -3.18 3.29
CA GLY A 285 25.56 -2.27 2.98
C GLY A 285 26.30 -2.56 1.66
N LEU A 286 25.65 -3.26 0.73
CA LEU A 286 26.24 -3.71 -0.54
C LEU A 286 25.88 -2.79 -1.73
N SER A 287 25.02 -1.80 -1.54
CA SER A 287 24.49 -0.95 -2.61
C SER A 287 25.57 -0.29 -3.46
N GLN A 288 26.62 0.28 -2.83
CA GLN A 288 27.67 0.98 -3.56
C GLN A 288 28.46 0.02 -4.44
N LYS A 289 28.84 -1.13 -3.90
CA LYS A 289 29.58 -2.16 -4.66
C LYS A 289 28.79 -2.64 -5.87
N TYR A 290 27.48 -2.85 -5.72
CA TYR A 290 26.60 -3.26 -6.79
C TYR A 290 26.46 -2.23 -7.92
N LEU A 291 26.42 -0.93 -7.57
CA LEU A 291 26.39 0.16 -8.55
C LEU A 291 27.71 0.26 -9.33
N ASP A 292 28.83 0.17 -8.61
CA ASP A 292 30.19 0.23 -9.21
C ASP A 292 30.40 -0.93 -10.21
N GLU A 293 29.95 -2.15 -9.88
CA GLU A 293 30.05 -3.31 -10.76
C GLU A 293 29.17 -3.18 -12.03
N ARG A 294 27.99 -2.57 -11.93
CA ARG A 294 27.13 -2.30 -13.07
C ARG A 294 27.68 -1.22 -14.01
N GLU A 295 28.39 -0.22 -13.49
CA GLU A 295 29.03 0.80 -14.32
C GLU A 295 30.22 0.23 -15.11
N LEU A 296 30.91 -0.78 -14.58
CA LEU A 296 32.02 -1.46 -15.24
C LEU A 296 31.58 -2.45 -16.35
N THR A 297 30.30 -2.84 -16.37
CA THR A 297 29.74 -3.79 -17.33
C THR A 297 28.91 -3.14 -18.45
N ARG A 298 28.78 -1.81 -18.45
CA ARG A 298 28.22 -0.99 -19.52
C ARG A 298 29.31 -0.38 -20.41
#